data_e6f5136515597a9c0cc7af438f9924a9
#
_entry.id   e6f5136515597a9c0cc7af438f9924a9
#
_cell.length_a   1.000
_cell.length_b   1.000
_cell.length_c   1.000
_cell.angle_alpha   90.00
_cell.angle_beta   90.00
_cell.angle_gamma   90.00
#
_symmetry.space_group_name_H-M   'P 1'
#
loop_
_entity.id
_entity.type
_entity.pdbx_description
1 polymer ?
#
loop_
_entity_poly.entity_id
_entity_poly.type
_entity_poly.pdbx_seq_one_letter_code
_entity_poly.pdbx_strand_id
1 'polypeptide(L)'
;MNFVKIDTNFPASPLRRLLPTPCLRVSVVRFCLFTLCLCISLSAQQPPSPDANAQSNQQKARAVLDRMIQALGGQAYLNLQDAQYEGRSGRFYHERSESSTVFWRFWQWPDKERVELTKQRDVVQLTVGDKMYEVTFRGTRLIDPTKDYDSQVYLERRRHALDIILRQWLNQPGTALFDEGPSLTENHSVERITIINSRNDAVTLAVDTDTHLPVKKSFVIRDPQGYRDEIGEVYDNWKMVQGVNTPFNTLVTRNGELSRQYFLTSASYNNRPQSSFFEPGANFDIKKK
;
A
#
# COMPACT_ATOMS: atom_id res chain seq x y z
N MET A 1 42.98 16.50 25.09
CA MET A 1 43.97 17.57 25.15
C MET A 1 43.87 18.38 23.88
N ASN A 2 43.75 19.66 24.06
CA ASN A 2 43.69 20.80 23.14
C ASN A 2 42.28 21.26 22.74
N PHE A 3 41.82 22.19 23.58
CA PHE A 3 40.75 23.17 23.31
C PHE A 3 41.27 24.27 22.36
N VAL A 4 40.51 24.63 21.36
CA VAL A 4 40.70 25.87 20.61
C VAL A 4 39.55 26.83 20.99
N LYS A 5 39.94 27.92 21.63
CA LYS A 5 39.13 29.11 21.88
C LYS A 5 38.95 29.89 20.60
N ILE A 6 37.76 30.36 20.31
CA ILE A 6 37.46 31.36 19.32
C ILE A 6 37.01 32.63 20.05
N ASP A 7 37.83 33.67 19.87
CA ASP A 7 37.59 35.00 20.41
C ASP A 7 36.53 35.78 19.62
N THR A 8 35.63 36.40 20.38
CA THR A 8 34.69 37.41 19.89
C THR A 8 35.33 38.80 19.92
N ASN A 9 35.35 39.50 18.78
CA ASN A 9 35.55 40.94 18.75
C ASN A 9 34.73 41.60 17.65
N PHE A 10 33.73 42.37 18.06
CA PHE A 10 33.04 43.36 17.24
C PHE A 10 33.74 44.73 17.44
N PRO A 11 33.83 45.56 16.41
CA PRO A 11 33.92 47.02 16.64
C PRO A 11 32.65 47.76 16.23
N ALA A 12 32.27 48.64 17.09
CA ALA A 12 31.20 49.62 16.92
C ALA A 12 31.67 50.86 16.22
N SER A 13 30.74 51.54 15.59
CA SER A 13 30.57 53.03 15.52
C SER A 13 30.53 53.62 14.10
N PRO A 14 30.16 54.91 13.93
CA PRO A 14 29.32 55.78 14.75
C PRO A 14 28.21 56.52 13.96
N LEU A 15 27.35 57.16 14.72
CA LEU A 15 26.33 58.15 14.35
C LEU A 15 26.89 59.35 13.55
N ARG A 16 26.18 59.78 12.51
CA ARG A 16 26.19 61.20 12.09
C ARG A 16 24.75 61.73 12.03
N ARG A 17 24.52 62.68 12.91
CA ARG A 17 23.45 63.69 12.80
C ARG A 17 23.81 64.68 11.72
N LEU A 18 22.83 65.21 11.00
CA LEU A 18 22.79 66.64 10.61
C LEU A 18 21.36 67.04 10.18
N LEU A 19 21.06 68.21 10.59
CA LEU A 19 19.88 69.03 10.75
C LEU A 19 19.39 69.68 9.42
N PRO A 20 18.41 70.64 9.47
CA PRO A 20 17.25 70.68 8.61
C PRO A 20 17.14 71.96 7.74
N THR A 21 16.04 71.97 6.94
CA THR A 21 15.33 73.14 6.33
C THR A 21 15.93 73.77 5.05
N PRO A 22 15.16 74.53 4.26
CA PRO A 22 13.86 75.15 4.51
C PRO A 22 12.82 75.07 3.36
N CYS A 23 11.62 75.53 3.73
CA CYS A 23 10.46 75.89 2.91
C CYS A 23 10.67 76.59 1.60
N LEU A 24 9.87 76.26 0.58
CA LEU A 24 9.34 77.21 -0.38
C LEU A 24 7.86 76.93 -0.68
N ARG A 25 7.02 77.93 -0.42
CA ARG A 25 5.63 78.03 -0.85
C ARG A 25 5.61 78.44 -2.32
N VAL A 26 4.78 77.82 -3.15
CA VAL A 26 4.11 78.55 -4.25
C VAL A 26 2.89 77.71 -4.73
N SER A 27 1.72 78.29 -4.60
CA SER A 27 0.56 78.49 -5.45
C SER A 27 -0.13 77.33 -6.19
N VAL A 28 -1.35 77.25 -5.79
CA VAL A 28 -2.62 76.82 -6.42
C VAL A 28 -2.65 76.97 -7.95
N VAL A 29 -2.93 75.89 -8.64
CA VAL A 29 -3.77 75.88 -9.85
C VAL A 29 -4.66 74.63 -9.81
N ARG A 30 -5.99 74.91 -9.80
CA ARG A 30 -7.06 73.93 -10.02
C ARG A 30 -6.94 73.37 -11.40
N PHE A 31 -6.81 72.03 -11.49
CA PHE A 31 -7.16 71.34 -12.70
C PHE A 31 -7.97 70.10 -12.31
N CYS A 32 -9.29 70.19 -12.54
CA CYS A 32 -10.17 69.05 -12.49
C CYS A 32 -9.83 68.13 -13.67
N LEU A 33 -9.22 67.00 -13.41
CA LEU A 33 -9.18 65.91 -14.35
C LEU A 33 -9.80 64.68 -13.68
N PHE A 34 -10.91 64.25 -14.23
CA PHE A 34 -11.62 63.02 -14.00
C PHE A 34 -10.62 61.86 -14.22
N THR A 35 -10.00 61.37 -13.20
CA THR A 35 -9.31 60.08 -13.26
C THR A 35 -10.25 59.01 -12.77
N LEU A 36 -10.80 58.29 -13.76
CA LEU A 36 -11.52 57.03 -13.60
C LEU A 36 -10.55 56.04 -12.90
N CYS A 37 -10.69 55.86 -11.59
CA CYS A 37 -10.02 54.84 -10.84
C CYS A 37 -10.58 53.49 -11.25
N LEU A 38 -9.92 52.83 -12.18
CA LEU A 38 -10.13 51.41 -12.46
C LEU A 38 -9.55 50.65 -11.27
N CYS A 39 -10.40 50.37 -10.28
CA CYS A 39 -10.05 49.43 -9.20
C CYS A 39 -9.95 48.03 -9.81
N ILE A 40 -8.76 47.69 -10.31
CA ILE A 40 -8.40 46.29 -10.55
C ILE A 40 -8.31 45.65 -9.16
N SER A 41 -9.39 45.00 -8.74
CA SER A 41 -9.37 44.13 -7.57
C SER A 41 -8.41 42.98 -7.90
N LEU A 42 -7.13 43.12 -7.55
CA LEU A 42 -6.25 41.94 -7.42
C LEU A 42 -6.84 41.12 -6.29
N SER A 43 -7.67 40.16 -6.66
CA SER A 43 -8.02 39.08 -5.75
C SER A 43 -6.72 38.32 -5.49
N ALA A 44 -6.03 38.72 -4.41
CA ALA A 44 -4.95 37.91 -3.85
C ALA A 44 -5.59 36.55 -3.55
N GLN A 45 -5.31 35.55 -4.38
CA GLN A 45 -5.68 34.17 -4.09
C GLN A 45 -4.96 33.82 -2.79
N GLN A 46 -5.71 33.78 -1.70
CA GLN A 46 -5.22 33.31 -0.43
C GLN A 46 -4.70 31.87 -0.64
N PRO A 47 -3.49 31.53 -0.19
CA PRO A 47 -3.03 30.15 -0.31
C PRO A 47 -4.08 29.25 0.35
N PRO A 48 -4.40 28.09 -0.27
CA PRO A 48 -5.41 27.18 0.27
C PRO A 48 -5.07 26.83 1.71
N SER A 49 -6.09 26.76 2.55
CA SER A 49 -5.92 26.37 3.95
C SER A 49 -5.30 24.96 4.02
N PRO A 50 -4.55 24.62 5.08
CA PRO A 50 -4.00 23.27 5.27
C PRO A 50 -5.07 22.18 5.14
N ASP A 51 -6.28 22.43 5.61
CA ASP A 51 -7.43 21.51 5.52
C ASP A 51 -7.91 21.34 4.07
N ALA A 52 -7.94 22.41 3.27
CA ALA A 52 -8.30 22.32 1.85
C ALA A 52 -7.26 21.54 1.04
N ASN A 53 -5.97 21.67 1.36
CA ASN A 53 -4.90 20.90 0.73
C ASN A 53 -4.99 19.42 1.09
N ALA A 54 -5.24 19.10 2.37
CA ALA A 54 -5.41 17.72 2.83
C ALA A 54 -6.62 17.06 2.15
N GLN A 55 -7.74 17.77 2.07
CA GLN A 55 -8.94 17.26 1.40
C GLN A 55 -8.71 17.05 -0.11
N SER A 56 -8.01 17.97 -0.78
CA SER A 56 -7.64 17.81 -2.20
C SER A 56 -6.72 16.61 -2.42
N ASN A 57 -5.75 16.37 -1.53
CA ASN A 57 -4.85 15.22 -1.60
C ASN A 57 -5.61 13.90 -1.42
N GLN A 58 -6.51 13.83 -0.45
CA GLN A 58 -7.36 12.65 -0.23
C GLN A 58 -8.26 12.35 -1.44
N GLN A 59 -8.81 13.38 -2.09
CA GLN A 59 -9.64 13.22 -3.29
C GLN A 59 -8.81 12.67 -4.46
N LYS A 60 -7.57 13.15 -4.66
CA LYS A 60 -6.64 12.63 -5.67
C LYS A 60 -6.32 11.17 -5.40
N ALA A 61 -5.93 10.82 -4.18
CA ALA A 61 -5.67 9.44 -3.78
C ALA A 61 -6.87 8.53 -4.07
N ARG A 62 -8.08 8.98 -3.72
CA ARG A 62 -9.31 8.24 -4.00
C ARG A 62 -9.54 8.03 -5.50
N ALA A 63 -9.32 9.04 -6.33
CA ALA A 63 -9.48 8.92 -7.78
C ALA A 63 -8.51 7.91 -8.40
N VAL A 64 -7.26 7.81 -7.90
CA VAL A 64 -6.30 6.78 -8.32
C VAL A 64 -6.81 5.39 -7.96
N LEU A 65 -7.28 5.20 -6.72
CA LEU A 65 -7.81 3.91 -6.26
C LEU A 65 -9.07 3.50 -7.02
N ASP A 66 -9.94 4.44 -7.37
CA ASP A 66 -11.14 4.15 -8.16
C ASP A 66 -10.76 3.69 -9.59
N ARG A 67 -9.76 4.32 -10.24
CA ARG A 67 -9.22 3.85 -11.52
C ARG A 67 -8.61 2.46 -11.40
N MET A 68 -7.84 2.21 -10.33
CA MET A 68 -7.24 0.89 -10.07
C MET A 68 -8.32 -0.18 -9.88
N ILE A 69 -9.39 0.09 -9.15
CA ILE A 69 -10.51 -0.84 -9.00
C ILE A 69 -11.14 -1.16 -10.37
N GLN A 70 -11.36 -0.14 -11.21
CA GLN A 70 -11.87 -0.37 -12.57
C GLN A 70 -10.92 -1.22 -13.40
N ALA A 71 -9.61 -0.95 -13.35
CA ALA A 71 -8.60 -1.74 -14.05
C ALA A 71 -8.54 -3.19 -13.56
N LEU A 72 -8.75 -3.45 -12.26
CA LEU A 72 -8.82 -4.80 -11.72
C LEU A 72 -10.05 -5.59 -12.16
N GLY A 73 -11.10 -4.93 -12.66
CA GLY A 73 -12.35 -5.56 -13.13
C GLY A 73 -13.61 -4.92 -12.55
N GLY A 74 -13.50 -3.80 -11.85
CA GLY A 74 -14.64 -3.05 -11.31
C GLY A 74 -15.51 -3.89 -10.39
N GLN A 75 -16.80 -3.97 -10.69
CA GLN A 75 -17.75 -4.75 -9.90
C GLN A 75 -17.47 -6.26 -9.91
N ALA A 76 -16.91 -6.80 -11.00
CA ALA A 76 -16.53 -8.22 -11.03
C ALA A 76 -15.47 -8.51 -9.94
N TYR A 77 -14.47 -7.64 -9.78
CA TYR A 77 -13.46 -7.76 -8.73
C TYR A 77 -14.06 -7.55 -7.32
N LEU A 78 -14.86 -6.50 -7.14
CA LEU A 78 -15.44 -6.18 -5.83
C LEU A 78 -16.44 -7.23 -5.33
N ASN A 79 -17.07 -7.98 -6.22
CA ASN A 79 -18.09 -9.00 -5.88
C ASN A 79 -17.53 -10.43 -5.81
N LEU A 80 -16.21 -10.61 -5.88
CA LEU A 80 -15.60 -11.94 -5.71
C LEU A 80 -15.96 -12.54 -4.35
N GLN A 81 -16.50 -13.75 -4.34
CA GLN A 81 -16.83 -14.49 -3.12
C GLN A 81 -15.79 -15.55 -2.78
N ASP A 82 -15.16 -16.11 -3.78
CA ASP A 82 -14.09 -17.09 -3.64
C ASP A 82 -13.18 -17.06 -4.85
N ALA A 83 -11.97 -17.59 -4.66
CA ALA A 83 -11.01 -17.81 -5.73
C ALA A 83 -10.30 -19.15 -5.53
N GLN A 84 -9.93 -19.74 -6.64
CA GLN A 84 -9.05 -20.89 -6.70
C GLN A 84 -7.87 -20.57 -7.60
N TYR A 85 -6.68 -20.84 -7.08
CA TYR A 85 -5.42 -20.67 -7.80
C TYR A 85 -4.63 -21.98 -7.77
N GLU A 86 -3.98 -22.28 -8.88
CA GLU A 86 -3.01 -23.35 -8.98
C GLU A 86 -1.69 -22.78 -9.47
N GLY A 87 -0.57 -23.26 -8.96
CA GLY A 87 0.71 -22.73 -9.37
C GLY A 87 1.91 -23.37 -8.69
N ARG A 88 3.01 -22.65 -8.79
CA ARG A 88 4.28 -22.99 -8.13
C ARG A 88 4.73 -21.83 -7.27
N SER A 89 5.29 -22.14 -6.11
CA SER A 89 5.96 -21.16 -5.26
C SER A 89 7.42 -21.53 -5.06
N GLY A 90 8.28 -20.51 -5.06
CA GLY A 90 9.68 -20.60 -4.68
C GLY A 90 9.93 -19.85 -3.38
N ARG A 91 10.79 -20.37 -2.51
CA ARG A 91 11.36 -19.67 -1.36
C ARG A 91 12.80 -19.28 -1.67
N PHE A 92 13.20 -18.11 -1.23
CA PHE A 92 14.54 -17.56 -1.43
C PHE A 92 15.11 -17.09 -0.12
N TYR A 93 16.43 -17.22 0.00
CA TYR A 93 17.20 -16.66 1.10
C TYR A 93 18.50 -16.09 0.53
N HIS A 94 18.76 -14.81 0.77
CA HIS A 94 19.88 -14.07 0.16
C HIS A 94 19.98 -14.33 -1.35
N GLU A 95 18.86 -14.11 -2.07
CA GLU A 95 18.72 -14.29 -3.51
C GLU A 95 18.94 -15.72 -4.03
N ARG A 96 19.18 -16.69 -3.15
CA ARG A 96 19.34 -18.10 -3.51
C ARG A 96 18.03 -18.85 -3.34
N SER A 97 17.68 -19.65 -4.34
CA SER A 97 16.52 -20.53 -4.23
C SER A 97 16.78 -21.63 -3.18
N GLU A 98 15.94 -21.68 -2.15
CA GLU A 98 15.99 -22.72 -1.12
C GLU A 98 15.09 -23.90 -1.44
N SER A 99 13.88 -23.61 -1.94
CA SER A 99 12.87 -24.64 -2.20
C SER A 99 11.88 -24.18 -3.23
N SER A 100 11.23 -25.15 -3.88
CA SER A 100 10.09 -24.90 -4.78
C SER A 100 9.05 -25.99 -4.57
N THR A 101 7.78 -25.59 -4.56
CA THR A 101 6.66 -26.53 -4.44
C THR A 101 5.51 -26.12 -5.36
N VAL A 102 4.65 -27.07 -5.69
CA VAL A 102 3.36 -26.80 -6.28
C VAL A 102 2.36 -26.46 -5.18
N PHE A 103 1.37 -25.65 -5.50
CA PHE A 103 0.32 -25.32 -4.57
C PHE A 103 -1.05 -25.23 -5.27
N TRP A 104 -2.09 -25.50 -4.50
CA TRP A 104 -3.48 -25.17 -4.77
C TRP A 104 -3.94 -24.26 -3.63
N ARG A 105 -4.38 -23.04 -3.97
CA ARG A 105 -4.88 -22.07 -3.01
C ARG A 105 -6.35 -21.84 -3.27
N PHE A 106 -7.13 -21.96 -2.22
CA PHE A 106 -8.56 -21.68 -2.21
C PHE A 106 -8.79 -20.57 -1.19
N TRP A 107 -9.46 -19.56 -1.63
CA TRP A 107 -9.80 -18.42 -0.80
C TRP A 107 -11.31 -18.23 -0.80
N GLN A 108 -11.92 -17.90 0.34
CA GLN A 108 -13.31 -17.56 0.49
C GLN A 108 -13.44 -16.29 1.33
N TRP A 109 -14.15 -15.33 0.78
CA TRP A 109 -14.42 -14.05 1.45
C TRP A 109 -15.22 -14.25 2.75
N PRO A 110 -14.91 -13.50 3.84
CA PRO A 110 -13.84 -12.48 3.87
C PRO A 110 -12.49 -13.03 4.37
N ASP A 111 -12.43 -14.15 5.05
CA ASP A 111 -11.33 -14.50 5.95
C ASP A 111 -10.92 -15.96 5.96
N LYS A 112 -11.40 -16.77 4.99
CA LYS A 112 -11.02 -18.19 4.91
C LYS A 112 -10.06 -18.43 3.78
N GLU A 113 -8.99 -19.16 4.06
CA GLU A 113 -8.02 -19.58 3.06
C GLU A 113 -7.52 -20.99 3.35
N ARG A 114 -7.37 -21.77 2.30
CA ARG A 114 -6.81 -23.10 2.32
C ARG A 114 -5.73 -23.19 1.25
N VAL A 115 -4.53 -23.59 1.65
CA VAL A 115 -3.41 -23.84 0.74
C VAL A 115 -2.98 -25.28 0.88
N GLU A 116 -3.08 -26.03 -0.19
CA GLU A 116 -2.61 -27.40 -0.29
C GLU A 116 -1.27 -27.43 -1.00
N LEU A 117 -0.30 -28.05 -0.37
CA LEU A 117 1.08 -28.10 -0.84
C LEU A 117 1.44 -29.54 -1.26
N THR A 118 2.53 -29.66 -2.00
CA THR A 118 3.03 -30.91 -2.56
C THR A 118 2.17 -31.46 -3.71
N LYS A 119 2.70 -32.37 -4.50
CA LYS A 119 1.94 -33.03 -5.58
C LYS A 119 0.84 -33.94 -5.01
N GLN A 120 1.03 -34.47 -3.80
CA GLN A 120 0.10 -35.32 -3.08
C GLN A 120 -1.02 -34.54 -2.40
N ARG A 121 -0.86 -33.22 -2.25
CA ARG A 121 -1.78 -32.33 -1.55
C ARG A 121 -2.00 -32.75 -0.07
N ASP A 122 -0.96 -33.31 0.54
CA ASP A 122 -0.95 -33.94 1.86
C ASP A 122 -0.47 -33.02 2.99
N VAL A 123 0.00 -31.83 2.65
CA VAL A 123 0.32 -30.75 3.59
C VAL A 123 -0.62 -29.59 3.32
N VAL A 124 -1.45 -29.24 4.30
CA VAL A 124 -2.42 -28.17 4.13
C VAL A 124 -2.24 -27.12 5.20
N GLN A 125 -2.17 -25.89 4.75
CA GLN A 125 -2.27 -24.71 5.59
C GLN A 125 -3.68 -24.15 5.47
N LEU A 126 -4.35 -23.98 6.60
CA LEU A 126 -5.71 -23.48 6.67
C LEU A 126 -5.73 -22.25 7.56
N THR A 127 -6.32 -21.16 7.05
CA THR A 127 -6.53 -19.93 7.80
C THR A 127 -8.03 -19.65 7.87
N VAL A 128 -8.53 -19.40 9.08
CA VAL A 128 -9.93 -19.03 9.33
C VAL A 128 -9.91 -17.88 10.34
N GLY A 129 -10.24 -16.69 9.87
CA GLY A 129 -10.02 -15.47 10.65
C GLY A 129 -8.55 -15.29 10.99
N ASP A 130 -8.26 -15.16 12.28
CA ASP A 130 -6.88 -15.02 12.79
C ASP A 130 -6.22 -16.35 13.19
N LYS A 131 -6.90 -17.49 12.97
CA LYS A 131 -6.38 -18.80 13.33
C LYS A 131 -5.75 -19.48 12.13
N MET A 132 -4.56 -20.03 12.35
CA MET A 132 -3.85 -20.85 11.37
C MET A 132 -3.74 -22.29 11.85
N TYR A 133 -3.94 -23.21 10.92
CA TYR A 133 -3.80 -24.64 11.17
C TYR A 133 -2.89 -25.25 10.12
N GLU A 134 -2.08 -26.20 10.53
CA GLU A 134 -1.38 -27.12 9.64
C GLU A 134 -2.02 -28.47 9.76
N VAL A 135 -2.38 -29.06 8.65
CA VAL A 135 -2.98 -30.39 8.59
C VAL A 135 -2.08 -31.28 7.74
N THR A 136 -1.63 -32.38 8.31
CA THR A 136 -0.77 -33.38 7.69
C THR A 136 -1.30 -34.77 8.02
N PHE A 137 -0.63 -35.82 7.53
CA PHE A 137 -0.93 -37.20 7.93
C PHE A 137 -0.80 -37.46 9.44
N ARG A 138 -0.11 -36.57 10.18
CA ARG A 138 0.04 -36.65 11.64
C ARG A 138 -1.13 -36.02 12.40
N GLY A 139 -2.06 -35.41 11.70
CA GLY A 139 -3.22 -34.73 12.26
C GLY A 139 -3.19 -33.22 12.05
N THR A 140 -4.05 -32.52 12.80
CA THR A 140 -4.23 -31.07 12.73
C THR A 140 -3.52 -30.41 13.90
N ARG A 141 -2.72 -29.40 13.60
CA ARG A 141 -1.99 -28.58 14.58
C ARG A 141 -2.41 -27.12 14.42
N LEU A 142 -2.83 -26.48 15.52
CA LEU A 142 -2.96 -25.02 15.57
C LEU A 142 -1.57 -24.39 15.58
N ILE A 143 -1.34 -23.44 14.72
CA ILE A 143 -0.09 -22.67 14.65
C ILE A 143 -0.25 -21.42 15.51
N ASP A 144 0.74 -21.13 16.33
CA ASP A 144 0.86 -19.90 17.10
C ASP A 144 1.75 -18.91 16.34
N PRO A 145 1.17 -17.87 15.70
CA PRO A 145 1.96 -16.92 14.91
C PRO A 145 2.95 -16.09 15.73
N THR A 146 2.75 -16.04 17.07
CA THR A 146 3.68 -15.31 17.95
C THR A 146 5.02 -16.04 18.13
N LYS A 147 5.04 -17.34 17.80
CA LYS A 147 6.22 -18.21 17.91
C LYS A 147 6.82 -18.60 16.56
N ASP A 148 6.14 -18.25 15.48
CA ASP A 148 6.56 -18.56 14.12
C ASP A 148 6.43 -17.31 13.25
N TYR A 149 7.56 -16.65 13.01
CA TYR A 149 7.60 -15.40 12.29
C TYR A 149 7.09 -15.51 10.82
N ASP A 150 7.36 -16.62 10.15
CA ASP A 150 6.84 -16.85 8.79
C ASP A 150 5.31 -16.89 8.78
N SER A 151 4.69 -17.49 9.80
CA SER A 151 3.24 -17.50 9.97
C SER A 151 2.69 -16.13 10.32
N GLN A 152 3.41 -15.35 11.14
CA GLN A 152 3.05 -13.96 11.41
C GLN A 152 3.04 -13.14 10.11
N VAL A 153 4.14 -13.19 9.33
CA VAL A 153 4.24 -12.52 8.02
C VAL A 153 3.09 -12.92 7.09
N TYR A 154 2.76 -14.22 7.07
CA TYR A 154 1.68 -14.74 6.24
C TYR A 154 0.33 -14.13 6.62
N LEU A 155 -0.03 -14.09 7.90
CA LEU A 155 -1.27 -13.49 8.39
C LEU A 155 -1.32 -11.99 8.11
N GLU A 156 -0.22 -11.28 8.33
CA GLU A 156 -0.16 -9.84 8.04
C GLU A 156 -0.30 -9.58 6.53
N ARG A 157 0.31 -10.40 5.68
CA ARG A 157 0.11 -10.32 4.23
C ARG A 157 -1.36 -10.51 3.86
N ARG A 158 -2.08 -11.42 4.54
CA ARG A 158 -3.50 -11.64 4.31
C ARG A 158 -4.35 -10.46 4.77
N ARG A 159 -4.06 -9.87 5.93
CA ARG A 159 -4.74 -8.65 6.44
C ARG A 159 -4.53 -7.44 5.53
N HIS A 160 -3.39 -7.38 4.86
CA HIS A 160 -3.01 -6.35 3.90
C HIS A 160 -3.22 -6.78 2.44
N ALA A 161 -4.07 -7.78 2.16
CA ALA A 161 -4.36 -8.19 0.80
C ALA A 161 -5.18 -7.12 0.06
N LEU A 162 -4.99 -6.99 -1.26
CA LEU A 162 -5.65 -5.97 -2.08
C LEU A 162 -7.18 -6.02 -1.95
N ASP A 163 -7.76 -7.22 -1.91
CA ASP A 163 -9.19 -7.40 -1.73
C ASP A 163 -9.68 -6.88 -0.37
N ILE A 164 -8.92 -7.09 0.70
CA ILE A 164 -9.23 -6.55 2.04
C ILE A 164 -9.13 -5.03 2.04
N ILE A 165 -8.06 -4.48 1.49
CA ILE A 165 -7.84 -3.04 1.42
C ILE A 165 -8.97 -2.37 0.64
N LEU A 166 -9.24 -2.83 -0.59
CA LEU A 166 -10.17 -2.18 -1.49
C LEU A 166 -11.65 -2.39 -1.13
N ARG A 167 -11.98 -3.48 -0.46
CA ARG A 167 -13.36 -3.82 -0.11
C ARG A 167 -13.73 -3.51 1.34
N GLN A 168 -12.77 -3.56 2.26
CA GLN A 168 -13.02 -3.26 3.68
C GLN A 168 -12.44 -1.90 4.09
N TRP A 169 -11.12 -1.69 3.97
CA TRP A 169 -10.50 -0.48 4.50
C TRP A 169 -11.07 0.79 3.89
N LEU A 170 -11.25 0.83 2.56
CA LEU A 170 -11.77 2.01 1.86
C LEU A 170 -13.21 2.38 2.26
N ASN A 171 -13.94 1.45 2.87
CA ASN A 171 -15.32 1.65 3.32
C ASN A 171 -15.45 1.81 4.84
N GLN A 172 -14.32 1.76 5.58
CA GLN A 172 -14.32 1.94 7.04
C GLN A 172 -14.25 3.43 7.40
N PRO A 173 -15.05 3.88 8.38
CA PRO A 173 -14.89 5.22 8.94
C PRO A 173 -13.49 5.41 9.52
N GLY A 174 -12.90 6.58 9.32
CA GLY A 174 -11.57 6.92 9.83
C GLY A 174 -10.41 6.42 8.97
N THR A 175 -10.65 5.81 7.81
CA THR A 175 -9.59 5.52 6.85
C THR A 175 -9.09 6.81 6.20
N ALA A 176 -7.79 7.03 6.26
CA ALA A 176 -7.12 8.16 5.64
C ALA A 176 -6.39 7.74 4.36
N LEU A 177 -6.44 8.59 3.34
CA LEU A 177 -5.81 8.37 2.04
C LEU A 177 -4.84 9.51 1.76
N PHE A 178 -3.64 9.17 1.29
CA PHE A 178 -2.60 10.14 0.96
C PHE A 178 -2.06 9.84 -0.44
N ASP A 179 -2.17 10.83 -1.32
CA ASP A 179 -1.46 10.84 -2.59
C ASP A 179 -0.02 11.33 -2.33
N GLU A 180 0.95 10.44 -2.49
CA GLU A 180 2.38 10.73 -2.37
C GLU A 180 2.98 11.26 -3.68
N GLY A 181 2.16 11.30 -4.73
CA GLY A 181 2.55 11.77 -6.06
C GLY A 181 3.22 10.72 -6.94
N PRO A 182 3.72 11.18 -8.11
CA PRO A 182 4.34 10.29 -9.09
C PRO A 182 5.71 9.78 -8.62
N SER A 183 6.04 8.55 -9.02
CA SER A 183 7.30 7.89 -8.70
C SER A 183 7.67 6.88 -9.78
N LEU A 184 8.88 6.33 -9.71
CA LEU A 184 9.32 5.17 -10.49
C LEU A 184 9.41 3.97 -9.53
N THR A 185 8.70 2.88 -9.84
CA THR A 185 8.70 1.65 -9.06
C THR A 185 8.77 0.45 -10.01
N GLU A 186 9.72 -0.45 -9.82
CA GLU A 186 9.91 -1.66 -10.66
C GLU A 186 9.95 -1.32 -12.16
N ASN A 187 10.60 -0.20 -12.52
CA ASN A 187 10.68 0.36 -13.89
C ASN A 187 9.34 0.83 -14.49
N HIS A 188 8.31 1.02 -13.68
CA HIS A 188 7.02 1.60 -14.07
C HIS A 188 6.89 3.03 -13.55
N SER A 189 6.32 3.94 -14.36
CA SER A 189 5.79 5.21 -13.88
C SER A 189 4.53 4.96 -13.06
N VAL A 190 4.53 5.36 -11.80
CA VAL A 190 3.43 5.06 -10.88
C VAL A 190 2.95 6.29 -10.12
N GLU A 191 1.69 6.25 -9.72
CA GLU A 191 1.13 7.07 -8.64
C GLU A 191 1.21 6.29 -7.34
N ARG A 192 1.81 6.88 -6.30
CA ARG A 192 1.94 6.23 -4.99
C ARG A 192 0.86 6.72 -4.06
N ILE A 193 0.12 5.77 -3.47
CA ILE A 193 -0.98 6.04 -2.55
C ILE A 193 -0.73 5.30 -1.24
N THR A 194 -0.73 6.05 -0.13
CA THR A 194 -0.72 5.46 1.21
C THR A 194 -2.12 5.48 1.80
N ILE A 195 -2.54 4.35 2.32
CA ILE A 195 -3.84 4.12 2.97
C ILE A 195 -3.56 3.75 4.41
N ILE A 196 -4.19 4.47 5.35
CA ILE A 196 -4.11 4.17 6.79
C ILE A 196 -5.52 3.87 7.28
N ASN A 197 -5.72 2.68 7.83
CA ASN A 197 -7.02 2.29 8.36
C ASN A 197 -7.25 2.84 9.79
N SER A 198 -8.44 2.61 10.33
CA SER A 198 -8.83 3.08 11.68
C SER A 198 -8.00 2.48 12.84
N ARG A 199 -7.19 1.45 12.58
CA ARG A 199 -6.28 0.83 13.55
C ARG A 199 -4.83 1.30 13.41
N ASN A 200 -4.57 2.29 12.55
CA ASN A 200 -3.25 2.79 12.16
C ASN A 200 -2.38 1.75 11.43
N ASP A 201 -2.99 0.70 10.82
CA ASP A 201 -2.27 -0.12 9.87
C ASP A 201 -2.12 0.66 8.58
N ALA A 202 -0.92 0.74 8.05
CA ALA A 202 -0.60 1.49 6.85
C ALA A 202 -0.16 0.58 5.70
N VAL A 203 -0.61 0.89 4.50
CA VAL A 203 -0.18 0.23 3.27
C VAL A 203 0.08 1.27 2.19
N THR A 204 1.17 1.11 1.44
CA THR A 204 1.45 1.91 0.25
C THR A 204 1.23 1.07 -1.00
N LEU A 205 0.48 1.61 -1.94
CA LEU A 205 0.24 1.04 -3.26
C LEU A 205 0.95 1.90 -4.30
N ALA A 206 1.71 1.28 -5.20
CA ALA A 206 2.24 1.88 -6.41
C ALA A 206 1.37 1.43 -7.58
N VAL A 207 0.67 2.37 -8.21
CA VAL A 207 -0.31 2.13 -9.27
C VAL A 207 0.26 2.65 -10.58
N ASP A 208 0.37 1.79 -11.58
CA ASP A 208 0.87 2.15 -12.91
C ASP A 208 0.02 3.24 -13.55
N THR A 209 0.66 4.27 -14.12
CA THR A 209 -0.04 5.44 -14.68
C THR A 209 -0.78 5.13 -15.97
N ASP A 210 -0.35 4.13 -16.72
CA ASP A 210 -0.89 3.78 -18.03
C ASP A 210 -1.99 2.72 -17.92
N THR A 211 -1.69 1.63 -17.20
CA THR A 211 -2.61 0.50 -17.06
C THR A 211 -3.55 0.63 -15.88
N HIS A 212 -3.23 1.49 -14.91
CA HIS A 212 -3.88 1.64 -13.62
C HIS A 212 -3.89 0.36 -12.77
N LEU A 213 -3.08 -0.65 -13.11
CA LEU A 213 -2.92 -1.85 -12.32
C LEU A 213 -1.90 -1.62 -11.19
N PRO A 214 -2.03 -2.28 -10.04
CA PRO A 214 -1.02 -2.19 -8.99
C PRO A 214 0.27 -2.86 -9.44
N VAL A 215 1.39 -2.14 -9.35
CA VAL A 215 2.75 -2.66 -9.59
C VAL A 215 3.31 -3.26 -8.32
N LYS A 216 3.16 -2.53 -7.21
CA LYS A 216 3.69 -2.93 -5.91
C LYS A 216 2.76 -2.52 -4.78
N LYS A 217 2.70 -3.36 -3.78
CA LYS A 217 2.11 -3.07 -2.48
C LYS A 217 3.20 -3.25 -1.43
N SER A 218 3.31 -2.33 -0.46
CA SER A 218 4.21 -2.51 0.67
C SER A 218 3.55 -2.10 1.98
N PHE A 219 3.96 -2.75 3.07
CA PHE A 219 3.55 -2.44 4.43
C PHE A 219 4.66 -2.85 5.40
N VAL A 220 4.60 -2.37 6.63
CA VAL A 220 5.62 -2.63 7.65
C VAL A 220 5.04 -3.46 8.78
N ILE A 221 5.77 -4.49 9.16
CA ILE A 221 5.49 -5.29 10.35
C ILE A 221 6.65 -5.14 11.36
N ARG A 222 6.44 -5.63 12.58
CA ARG A 222 7.53 -5.76 13.55
C ARG A 222 7.88 -7.24 13.69
N ASP A 223 9.17 -7.52 13.64
CA ASP A 223 9.67 -8.85 13.93
C ASP A 223 9.57 -9.16 15.44
N PRO A 224 9.86 -10.39 15.87
CA PRO A 224 9.82 -10.77 17.30
C PRO A 224 10.78 -9.98 18.18
N GLN A 225 11.81 -9.36 17.62
CA GLN A 225 12.79 -8.51 18.30
C GLN A 225 12.34 -7.04 18.32
N GLY A 226 11.24 -6.69 17.64
CA GLY A 226 10.70 -5.34 17.55
C GLY A 226 11.26 -4.50 16.40
N TYR A 227 12.17 -5.04 15.57
CA TYR A 227 12.66 -4.35 14.38
C TYR A 227 11.55 -4.24 13.31
N ARG A 228 11.67 -3.21 12.50
CA ARG A 228 10.72 -2.96 11.41
C ARG A 228 11.16 -3.72 10.17
N ASP A 229 10.32 -4.61 9.69
CA ASP A 229 10.47 -5.26 8.39
C ASP A 229 9.46 -4.69 7.40
N GLU A 230 9.94 -4.24 6.25
CA GLU A 230 9.11 -3.90 5.11
C GLU A 230 8.81 -5.15 4.31
N ILE A 231 7.54 -5.45 4.14
CA ILE A 231 7.05 -6.52 3.27
C ILE A 231 6.51 -5.89 2.00
N GLY A 232 7.10 -6.25 0.85
CA GLY A 232 6.66 -5.83 -0.47
C GLY A 232 6.03 -6.99 -1.24
N GLU A 233 5.02 -6.69 -2.05
CA GLU A 233 4.48 -7.60 -3.06
C GLU A 233 4.48 -6.88 -4.40
N VAL A 234 5.25 -7.43 -5.36
CA VAL A 234 5.32 -6.94 -6.74
C VAL A 234 4.46 -7.84 -7.61
N TYR A 235 3.59 -7.24 -8.41
CA TYR A 235 2.63 -7.93 -9.25
C TYR A 235 2.99 -7.78 -10.71
N ASP A 236 2.98 -8.88 -11.44
CA ASP A 236 3.34 -8.92 -12.85
C ASP A 236 2.55 -9.98 -13.61
N ASN A 237 2.69 -10.00 -14.95
CA ASN A 237 2.06 -10.97 -15.84
C ASN A 237 0.53 -11.03 -15.65
N TRP A 238 -0.10 -9.87 -15.74
CA TRP A 238 -1.54 -9.71 -15.60
C TRP A 238 -2.31 -10.40 -16.72
N LYS A 239 -3.33 -11.17 -16.35
CA LYS A 239 -4.24 -11.85 -17.28
C LYS A 239 -5.69 -11.64 -16.89
N MET A 240 -6.54 -11.46 -17.88
CA MET A 240 -7.99 -11.38 -17.67
C MET A 240 -8.56 -12.78 -17.43
N VAL A 241 -9.15 -12.99 -16.24
CA VAL A 241 -9.81 -14.24 -15.86
C VAL A 241 -11.21 -13.89 -15.37
N GLN A 242 -12.24 -14.37 -16.05
CA GLN A 242 -13.65 -14.14 -15.70
C GLN A 242 -14.00 -12.67 -15.40
N GLY A 243 -13.42 -11.74 -16.18
CA GLY A 243 -13.64 -10.30 -16.01
C GLY A 243 -12.79 -9.62 -14.94
N VAL A 244 -11.82 -10.34 -14.35
CA VAL A 244 -10.90 -9.84 -13.32
C VAL A 244 -9.47 -9.92 -13.82
N ASN A 245 -8.74 -8.79 -13.77
CA ASN A 245 -7.30 -8.79 -14.00
C ASN A 245 -6.59 -9.44 -12.81
N THR A 246 -5.88 -10.52 -13.09
CA THR A 246 -5.23 -11.41 -12.12
C THR A 246 -3.73 -11.44 -12.37
N PRO A 247 -2.87 -11.15 -11.37
CA PRO A 247 -1.43 -11.28 -11.53
C PRO A 247 -1.04 -12.77 -11.54
N PHE A 248 -0.37 -13.22 -12.58
CA PHE A 248 0.12 -14.60 -12.68
C PHE A 248 1.53 -14.76 -12.14
N ASN A 249 2.21 -13.66 -11.85
CA ASN A 249 3.48 -13.64 -11.15
C ASN A 249 3.39 -12.66 -9.96
N THR A 250 3.79 -13.11 -8.77
CA THR A 250 3.87 -12.26 -7.60
C THR A 250 5.19 -12.53 -6.89
N LEU A 251 6.01 -11.49 -6.74
CA LEU A 251 7.23 -11.53 -5.93
C LEU A 251 6.92 -10.98 -4.55
N VAL A 252 7.42 -11.62 -3.52
CA VAL A 252 7.35 -11.13 -2.15
C VAL A 252 8.74 -10.77 -1.70
N THR A 253 8.94 -9.54 -1.28
CA THR A 253 10.21 -9.06 -0.75
C THR A 253 10.11 -8.79 0.74
N ARG A 254 11.24 -8.91 1.42
CA ARG A 254 11.43 -8.50 2.81
C ARG A 254 12.64 -7.58 2.86
N ASN A 255 12.44 -6.33 3.25
CA ASN A 255 13.47 -5.29 3.25
C ASN A 255 14.18 -5.15 1.89
N GLY A 256 13.41 -5.31 0.80
CA GLY A 256 13.93 -5.24 -0.57
C GLY A 256 14.48 -6.57 -1.12
N GLU A 257 14.83 -7.55 -0.26
CA GLU A 257 15.32 -8.85 -0.71
C GLU A 257 14.16 -9.79 -1.08
N LEU A 258 14.30 -10.52 -2.20
CA LEU A 258 13.33 -11.54 -2.62
C LEU A 258 13.27 -12.66 -1.58
N SER A 259 12.08 -12.91 -1.04
CA SER A 259 11.83 -13.98 -0.06
C SER A 259 10.95 -15.10 -0.61
N ARG A 260 9.98 -14.77 -1.47
CA ARG A 260 9.08 -15.73 -2.10
C ARG A 260 8.67 -15.29 -3.50
N GLN A 261 8.35 -16.25 -4.33
CA GLN A 261 7.76 -16.04 -5.64
C GLN A 261 6.60 -17.00 -5.86
N TYR A 262 5.52 -16.51 -6.46
CA TYR A 262 4.37 -17.30 -6.85
C TYR A 262 4.13 -17.16 -8.34
N PHE A 263 4.07 -18.29 -9.04
CA PHE A 263 3.65 -18.38 -10.43
C PHE A 263 2.34 -19.14 -10.51
N LEU A 264 1.30 -18.49 -11.01
CA LEU A 264 0.02 -19.14 -11.28
C LEU A 264 0.07 -19.85 -12.63
N THR A 265 -0.45 -21.06 -12.67
CA THR A 265 -0.76 -21.80 -13.89
C THR A 265 -2.23 -21.68 -14.25
N SER A 266 -3.11 -21.57 -13.25
CA SER A 266 -4.53 -21.32 -13.43
C SER A 266 -5.11 -20.45 -12.32
N ALA A 267 -6.21 -19.77 -12.64
CA ALA A 267 -7.03 -19.03 -11.70
C ALA A 267 -8.50 -19.19 -12.09
N SER A 268 -9.40 -19.25 -11.10
CA SER A 268 -10.85 -19.21 -11.29
C SER A 268 -11.54 -18.61 -10.09
N TYR A 269 -12.74 -18.05 -10.29
CA TYR A 269 -13.47 -17.29 -9.31
C TYR A 269 -14.90 -17.77 -9.17
N ASN A 270 -15.48 -17.54 -7.97
CA ASN A 270 -16.88 -17.81 -7.65
C ASN A 270 -17.29 -19.28 -7.88
N ASN A 271 -16.41 -20.21 -7.49
CA ASN A 271 -16.61 -21.66 -7.62
C ASN A 271 -17.52 -22.25 -6.54
N ARG A 272 -17.83 -21.47 -5.49
CA ARG A 272 -18.72 -21.81 -4.37
C ARG A 272 -18.30 -23.09 -3.64
N PRO A 273 -17.08 -23.19 -3.10
CA PRO A 273 -16.65 -24.34 -2.33
C PRO A 273 -17.55 -24.51 -1.10
N GLN A 274 -17.75 -25.76 -0.70
CA GLN A 274 -18.54 -26.06 0.52
C GLN A 274 -17.83 -25.46 1.76
N SER A 275 -18.61 -24.97 2.73
CA SER A 275 -18.08 -24.37 3.95
C SER A 275 -17.17 -25.32 4.74
N SER A 276 -17.49 -26.62 4.76
CA SER A 276 -16.70 -27.67 5.39
C SER A 276 -15.29 -27.82 4.80
N PHE A 277 -15.08 -27.36 3.58
CA PHE A 277 -13.76 -27.39 2.93
C PHE A 277 -12.71 -26.55 3.68
N PHE A 278 -13.17 -25.54 4.43
CA PHE A 278 -12.32 -24.66 5.25
C PHE A 278 -12.32 -25.03 6.75
N GLU A 279 -12.84 -26.19 7.12
CA GLU A 279 -12.84 -26.64 8.50
C GLU A 279 -11.60 -27.47 8.84
N PRO A 280 -10.97 -27.25 10.02
CA PRO A 280 -9.74 -27.95 10.41
C PRO A 280 -9.86 -29.47 10.53
N GLY A 281 -11.09 -30.00 10.59
CA GLY A 281 -11.39 -31.43 10.69
C GLY A 281 -11.86 -32.07 9.38
N ALA A 282 -11.92 -31.31 8.27
CA ALA A 282 -12.31 -31.85 6.99
C ALA A 282 -11.33 -32.97 6.58
N ASN A 283 -11.82 -34.20 6.49
CA ASN A 283 -11.03 -35.35 6.09
C ASN A 283 -10.42 -35.12 4.71
N PHE A 284 -9.09 -35.24 4.67
CA PHE A 284 -8.40 -35.40 3.41
C PHE A 284 -8.65 -36.79 2.92
N ASP A 285 -9.43 -36.93 1.86
CA ASP A 285 -9.33 -38.09 0.99
C ASP A 285 -7.95 -38.02 0.33
N ILE A 286 -6.94 -38.42 1.09
CA ILE A 286 -5.68 -38.85 0.51
C ILE A 286 -6.07 -40.02 -0.36
N LYS A 287 -6.24 -39.77 -1.67
CA LYS A 287 -6.40 -40.87 -2.63
C LYS A 287 -5.15 -41.72 -2.45
N LYS A 288 -5.29 -42.78 -1.63
CA LYS A 288 -4.32 -43.86 -1.61
C LYS A 288 -4.31 -44.42 -3.02
N LYS A 289 -3.26 -44.10 -3.79
CA LYS A 289 -2.90 -44.85 -4.96
C LYS A 289 -2.20 -46.12 -4.56
#